data_5e0f7ede6e3e3161ab597b68f8f0756a
#
_entry.id   5e0f7ede6e3e3161ab597b68f8f0756a
#
_cell.length_a   1.000
_cell.length_b   1.000
_cell.length_c   1.000
_cell.angle_alpha   90.00
_cell.angle_beta   90.00
_cell.angle_gamma   90.00
#
_symmetry.space_group_name_H-M   'P 1'
#
loop_
_entity.id
_entity.type
_entity.pdbx_description
1 polymer ?
#
loop_
_entity_poly.entity_id
_entity_poly.type
_entity_poly.pdbx_seq_one_letter_code
_entity_poly.pdbx_strand_id
1 'polypeptide(L)'
;MNSPRPKYEGWLYGLAFLIALGFRLIQLGASPLTDSEATLALQALHIAQGKETLLAPQPAYVLFTSLFFAVIEATNFMARILPALVGSVIVFAPWFFRERIQPRTALILAFLFAIDPGLVALSRQADGTMPAVTFTLFAMGMWMNRRAIPLGIFAGLALLSGPSIWSGLLTLGLTLLFLRGMKNEPAAEHSSTEDGEVETNTSPIPATPITKYEVRNTLIALAATILLGGTLFFSIPNGLSAWIASLPAYITGWTSASLATPLRTFVTFLVYEPLGIFLAVFTIVRGIRAKEKNVTQFSLWLGIALLLAVFYRQPAQLTWAIIPLLALGAMELSNALDIYHEERVEVGVVVTAITILLTYIWFNVSNIALNPYGQAPATVPLLGVVENPRSIVLFGSLAIVIACILLVALGWSARTAWLGSIWSFTIFLVIYSLGSAWGASGVRTPGGVELWNPDPAPLQTDLLLASVEDISELSTGHERSQPVAVLGVNSPALEWLLRNHSVEVVSTLDPLVAPPLVITLLMEDLGLPSAYRGQDFTWRQGAPWNNLQPSDRLTWFVFHKVPLENETIILWARDDLFPNARESTVTP
;
A
#
# COMPACT_ATOMS: atom_id res chain seq x y z
N MET A 1 -15.09 32.55 -2.41
CA MET A 1 -15.55 32.43 -3.83
C MET A 1 -15.89 30.98 -4.07
N ASN A 2 -17.17 30.66 -4.37
CA ASN A 2 -17.56 29.29 -4.69
C ASN A 2 -17.05 28.98 -6.10
N SER A 3 -16.07 28.09 -6.21
CA SER A 3 -15.62 27.60 -7.52
C SER A 3 -16.80 26.92 -8.23
N PRO A 4 -17.05 27.21 -9.54
CA PRO A 4 -18.16 26.61 -10.27
C PRO A 4 -18.02 25.09 -10.28
N ARG A 5 -19.13 24.38 -10.04
CA ARG A 5 -19.15 22.90 -10.14
C ARG A 5 -18.78 22.49 -11.57
N PRO A 6 -17.87 21.52 -11.75
CA PRO A 6 -17.59 20.97 -13.08
C PRO A 6 -18.86 20.40 -13.70
N LYS A 7 -19.17 20.74 -14.95
CA LYS A 7 -20.40 20.28 -15.65
C LYS A 7 -20.56 18.75 -15.70
N TYR A 8 -19.45 18.00 -15.57
CA TYR A 8 -19.38 16.53 -15.70
C TYR A 8 -18.79 15.86 -14.45
N GLU A 9 -19.00 16.45 -13.27
CA GLU A 9 -18.40 15.98 -12.02
C GLU A 9 -18.64 14.47 -11.78
N GLY A 10 -19.87 13.99 -11.95
CA GLY A 10 -20.20 12.58 -11.76
C GLY A 10 -19.47 11.63 -12.73
N TRP A 11 -19.33 12.02 -14.00
CA TRP A 11 -18.59 11.23 -14.99
C TRP A 11 -17.10 11.17 -14.68
N LEU A 12 -16.53 12.26 -14.17
CA LEU A 12 -15.12 12.31 -13.78
C LEU A 12 -14.84 11.42 -12.56
N TYR A 13 -15.75 11.38 -11.57
CA TYR A 13 -15.65 10.39 -10.48
C TYR A 13 -15.79 8.94 -11.00
N GLY A 14 -16.67 8.70 -11.95
CA GLY A 14 -16.78 7.41 -12.64
C GLY A 14 -15.50 7.02 -13.35
N LEU A 15 -14.85 7.97 -14.03
CA LEU A 15 -13.56 7.74 -14.68
C LEU A 15 -12.45 7.43 -13.66
N ALA A 16 -12.37 8.21 -12.57
CA ALA A 16 -11.41 7.95 -11.49
C ALA A 16 -11.62 6.54 -10.89
N PHE A 17 -12.87 6.11 -10.72
CA PHE A 17 -13.19 4.77 -10.25
C PHE A 17 -12.76 3.68 -11.24
N LEU A 18 -12.98 3.86 -12.55
CA LEU A 18 -12.52 2.91 -13.57
C LEU A 18 -10.99 2.79 -13.59
N ILE A 19 -10.27 3.91 -13.47
CA ILE A 19 -8.82 3.91 -13.35
C ILE A 19 -8.39 3.16 -12.09
N ALA A 20 -9.03 3.44 -10.95
CA ALA A 20 -8.76 2.76 -9.69
C ALA A 20 -8.97 1.25 -9.78
N LEU A 21 -10.08 0.80 -10.39
CA LEU A 21 -10.36 -0.60 -10.65
C LEU A 21 -9.30 -1.23 -11.56
N GLY A 22 -8.92 -0.54 -12.64
CA GLY A 22 -7.90 -1.04 -13.56
C GLY A 22 -6.59 -1.38 -12.84
N PHE A 23 -6.02 -0.44 -12.08
CA PHE A 23 -4.77 -0.68 -11.33
C PHE A 23 -4.90 -1.79 -10.28
N ARG A 24 -6.08 -1.99 -9.71
CA ARG A 24 -6.29 -2.94 -8.61
C ARG A 24 -6.68 -4.34 -9.07
N LEU A 25 -7.34 -4.49 -10.22
CA LEU A 25 -7.83 -5.78 -10.70
C LEU A 25 -6.94 -6.44 -11.76
N ILE A 26 -6.15 -5.66 -12.54
CA ILE A 26 -5.28 -6.24 -13.57
C ILE A 26 -4.29 -7.20 -12.92
N GLN A 27 -4.29 -8.47 -13.35
CA GLN A 27 -3.43 -9.55 -12.85
C GLN A 27 -3.43 -9.71 -11.31
N LEU A 28 -4.57 -9.47 -10.65
CA LEU A 28 -4.68 -9.52 -9.19
C LEU A 28 -4.33 -10.90 -8.60
N GLY A 29 -4.61 -11.98 -9.33
CA GLY A 29 -4.31 -13.36 -8.92
C GLY A 29 -2.99 -13.93 -9.44
N ALA A 30 -2.22 -13.15 -10.22
CA ALA A 30 -1.04 -13.66 -10.91
C ALA A 30 0.12 -14.00 -9.97
N SER A 31 0.27 -13.29 -8.85
CA SER A 31 1.28 -13.62 -7.84
C SER A 31 0.69 -14.53 -6.77
N PRO A 32 1.44 -15.52 -6.27
CA PRO A 32 1.07 -16.33 -5.12
C PRO A 32 0.76 -15.48 -3.89
N LEU A 33 0.01 -16.02 -2.94
CA LEU A 33 -0.21 -15.36 -1.65
C LEU A 33 1.07 -15.40 -0.81
N THR A 34 1.35 -14.32 -0.10
CA THR A 34 2.37 -14.30 0.95
C THR A 34 1.89 -15.11 2.16
N ASP A 35 2.77 -15.42 3.12
CA ASP A 35 2.35 -16.17 4.30
C ASP A 35 1.29 -15.44 5.12
N SER A 36 1.40 -14.12 5.24
CA SER A 36 0.41 -13.30 5.94
C SER A 36 -0.95 -13.32 5.24
N GLU A 37 -0.98 -13.22 3.91
CA GLU A 37 -2.21 -13.32 3.12
C GLU A 37 -2.81 -14.73 3.17
N ALA A 38 -1.97 -15.76 3.04
CA ALA A 38 -2.37 -17.15 3.03
C ALA A 38 -2.98 -17.58 4.38
N THR A 39 -2.43 -17.08 5.50
CA THR A 39 -3.00 -17.31 6.83
C THR A 39 -4.46 -16.87 6.88
N LEU A 40 -4.77 -15.70 6.38
CA LEU A 40 -6.14 -15.17 6.37
C LEU A 40 -7.03 -15.90 5.35
N ALA A 41 -6.49 -16.22 4.19
CA ALA A 41 -7.20 -16.95 3.15
C ALA A 41 -7.55 -18.40 3.58
N LEU A 42 -6.63 -19.09 4.27
CA LEU A 42 -6.89 -20.43 4.83
C LEU A 42 -7.98 -20.38 5.88
N GLN A 43 -8.00 -19.39 6.77
CA GLN A 43 -9.10 -19.23 7.73
C GLN A 43 -10.44 -19.02 7.02
N ALA A 44 -10.48 -18.17 5.99
CA ALA A 44 -11.69 -17.97 5.19
C ALA A 44 -12.12 -19.26 4.47
N LEU A 45 -11.18 -20.06 3.97
CA LEU A 45 -11.45 -21.35 3.34
C LEU A 45 -11.99 -22.38 4.36
N HIS A 46 -11.38 -22.49 5.55
CA HIS A 46 -11.85 -23.39 6.60
C HIS A 46 -13.30 -23.05 6.99
N ILE A 47 -13.62 -21.78 7.16
CA ILE A 47 -15.00 -21.35 7.42
C ILE A 47 -15.95 -21.75 6.26
N ALA A 48 -15.55 -21.52 5.01
CA ALA A 48 -16.35 -21.90 3.85
C ALA A 48 -16.59 -23.42 3.78
N GLN A 49 -15.64 -24.21 4.30
CA GLN A 49 -15.75 -25.68 4.43
C GLN A 49 -16.48 -26.15 5.68
N GLY A 50 -16.98 -25.24 6.54
CA GLY A 50 -17.62 -25.58 7.79
C GLY A 50 -16.68 -26.11 8.88
N LYS A 51 -15.37 -25.89 8.76
CA LYS A 51 -14.38 -26.28 9.76
C LYS A 51 -14.25 -25.21 10.84
N GLU A 52 -14.11 -25.63 12.10
CA GLU A 52 -13.77 -24.69 13.18
C GLU A 52 -12.35 -24.16 13.00
N THR A 53 -12.19 -22.85 13.10
CA THR A 53 -10.88 -22.19 13.02
C THR A 53 -10.83 -20.98 13.97
N LEU A 54 -9.64 -20.70 14.50
CA LEU A 54 -9.38 -19.46 15.23
C LEU A 54 -9.25 -18.32 14.22
N LEU A 55 -10.04 -17.27 14.44
CA LEU A 55 -10.03 -16.11 13.56
C LEU A 55 -8.91 -15.14 13.93
N ALA A 56 -8.17 -14.70 12.92
CA ALA A 56 -7.27 -13.56 13.03
C ALA A 56 -8.05 -12.28 13.40
N PRO A 57 -7.39 -11.28 13.98
CA PRO A 57 -8.04 -10.04 14.44
C PRO A 57 -8.51 -9.12 13.29
N GLN A 58 -8.97 -9.70 12.18
CA GLN A 58 -9.51 -9.04 10.98
C GLN A 58 -10.81 -9.71 10.52
N PRO A 59 -11.85 -9.79 11.38
CA PRO A 59 -13.03 -10.61 11.11
C PRO A 59 -13.77 -10.19 9.84
N ALA A 60 -13.85 -8.89 9.51
CA ALA A 60 -14.52 -8.48 8.29
C ALA A 60 -13.89 -9.09 7.03
N TYR A 61 -12.54 -9.06 6.92
CA TYR A 61 -11.88 -9.66 5.78
C TYR A 61 -12.16 -11.17 5.71
N VAL A 62 -11.89 -11.91 6.79
CA VAL A 62 -12.02 -13.38 6.81
C VAL A 62 -13.45 -13.83 6.54
N LEU A 63 -14.43 -13.23 7.23
CA LEU A 63 -15.84 -13.63 7.11
C LEU A 63 -16.45 -13.28 5.77
N PHE A 64 -16.19 -12.09 5.21
CA PHE A 64 -16.71 -11.74 3.90
C PHE A 64 -16.00 -12.51 2.78
N THR A 65 -14.70 -12.80 2.91
CA THR A 65 -13.97 -13.63 1.94
C THR A 65 -14.46 -15.08 1.97
N SER A 66 -14.84 -15.61 3.13
CA SER A 66 -15.40 -16.96 3.24
C SER A 66 -16.71 -17.13 2.46
N LEU A 67 -17.52 -16.07 2.35
CA LEU A 67 -18.72 -16.10 1.49
C LEU A 67 -18.37 -16.24 0.00
N PHE A 68 -17.31 -15.56 -0.46
CA PHE A 68 -16.85 -15.73 -1.83
C PHE A 68 -16.34 -17.16 -2.07
N PHE A 69 -15.58 -17.72 -1.14
CA PHE A 69 -15.08 -19.10 -1.24
C PHE A 69 -16.17 -20.16 -1.12
N ALA A 70 -17.27 -19.87 -0.46
CA ALA A 70 -18.42 -20.79 -0.39
C ALA A 70 -19.20 -20.86 -1.71
N VAL A 71 -19.13 -19.83 -2.55
CA VAL A 71 -19.87 -19.74 -3.82
C VAL A 71 -18.97 -19.97 -5.03
N ILE A 72 -17.70 -19.56 -4.95
CA ILE A 72 -16.73 -19.57 -6.04
C ILE A 72 -15.48 -20.28 -5.55
N GLU A 73 -14.75 -20.92 -6.44
CA GLU A 73 -13.49 -21.58 -6.12
C GLU A 73 -12.49 -20.65 -5.43
N ALA A 74 -11.84 -21.14 -4.36
CA ALA A 74 -10.85 -20.39 -3.59
C ALA A 74 -9.54 -20.25 -4.38
N THR A 75 -9.33 -19.07 -4.98
CA THR A 75 -8.15 -18.74 -5.78
C THR A 75 -7.42 -17.52 -5.19
N ASN A 76 -6.17 -17.29 -5.63
CA ASN A 76 -5.41 -16.10 -5.24
C ASN A 76 -6.14 -14.79 -5.61
N PHE A 77 -6.87 -14.80 -6.73
CA PHE A 77 -7.71 -13.69 -7.17
C PHE A 77 -8.86 -13.43 -6.19
N MET A 78 -9.58 -14.50 -5.81
CA MET A 78 -10.73 -14.38 -4.90
C MET A 78 -10.31 -13.98 -3.49
N ALA A 79 -9.13 -14.35 -3.03
CA ALA A 79 -8.59 -13.90 -1.75
C ALA A 79 -8.38 -12.38 -1.70
N ARG A 80 -8.00 -11.77 -2.83
CA ARG A 80 -7.67 -10.33 -2.92
C ARG A 80 -8.80 -9.45 -3.43
N ILE A 81 -9.91 -10.03 -3.93
CA ILE A 81 -11.00 -9.26 -4.57
C ILE A 81 -11.65 -8.25 -3.64
N LEU A 82 -11.89 -8.63 -2.37
CA LEU A 82 -12.57 -7.77 -1.39
C LEU A 82 -11.78 -6.49 -1.10
N PRO A 83 -10.49 -6.54 -0.68
CA PRO A 83 -9.72 -5.32 -0.47
C PRO A 83 -9.50 -4.53 -1.77
N ALA A 84 -9.41 -5.17 -2.93
CA ALA A 84 -9.29 -4.49 -4.22
C ALA A 84 -10.54 -3.67 -4.58
N LEU A 85 -11.72 -4.23 -4.39
CA LEU A 85 -13.00 -3.54 -4.63
C LEU A 85 -13.20 -2.40 -3.63
N VAL A 86 -13.04 -2.67 -2.34
CA VAL A 86 -13.21 -1.65 -1.29
C VAL A 86 -12.18 -0.53 -1.44
N GLY A 87 -10.91 -0.89 -1.75
CA GLY A 87 -9.88 0.09 -2.05
C GLY A 87 -10.14 0.91 -3.31
N SER A 88 -10.84 0.36 -4.32
CA SER A 88 -11.25 1.13 -5.50
C SER A 88 -12.33 2.15 -5.18
N VAL A 89 -13.24 1.82 -4.28
CA VAL A 89 -14.34 2.70 -3.85
C VAL A 89 -13.84 3.92 -3.07
N ILE A 90 -12.60 3.91 -2.54
CA ILE A 90 -12.02 5.06 -1.80
C ILE A 90 -12.06 6.37 -2.60
N VAL A 91 -12.04 6.31 -3.94
CA VAL A 91 -12.09 7.49 -4.82
C VAL A 91 -13.38 8.31 -4.64
N PHE A 92 -14.43 7.73 -4.09
CA PHE A 92 -15.66 8.44 -3.77
C PHE A 92 -15.64 9.14 -2.40
N ALA A 93 -14.66 8.84 -1.53
CA ALA A 93 -14.56 9.48 -0.22
C ALA A 93 -14.46 11.01 -0.31
N PRO A 94 -13.65 11.62 -1.21
CA PRO A 94 -13.55 13.06 -1.34
C PRO A 94 -14.87 13.77 -1.67
N TRP A 95 -15.80 13.08 -2.32
CA TRP A 95 -17.13 13.62 -2.60
C TRP A 95 -17.88 14.09 -1.35
N PHE A 96 -17.73 13.40 -0.24
CA PHE A 96 -18.38 13.74 1.03
C PHE A 96 -17.75 14.95 1.72
N PHE A 97 -16.53 15.32 1.35
CA PHE A 97 -15.78 16.44 1.91
C PHE A 97 -15.78 17.69 1.02
N ARG A 98 -16.37 17.63 -0.18
CA ARG A 98 -16.32 18.67 -1.23
C ARG A 98 -16.74 20.07 -0.77
N GLU A 99 -17.63 20.18 0.21
CA GLU A 99 -18.07 21.47 0.74
C GLU A 99 -16.99 22.16 1.61
N ARG A 100 -16.06 21.37 2.16
CA ARG A 100 -14.96 21.90 3.00
C ARG A 100 -13.67 22.13 2.20
N ILE A 101 -13.33 21.21 1.29
CA ILE A 101 -12.07 21.28 0.54
C ILE A 101 -12.26 21.83 -0.87
N GLN A 102 -13.45 22.28 -1.26
CA GLN A 102 -13.90 22.71 -2.58
C GLN A 102 -14.09 21.54 -3.57
N PRO A 103 -15.08 21.62 -4.50
CA PRO A 103 -15.40 20.53 -5.44
C PRO A 103 -14.25 20.15 -6.36
N ARG A 104 -13.47 21.12 -6.86
CA ARG A 104 -12.30 20.85 -7.72
C ARG A 104 -11.23 20.08 -6.98
N THR A 105 -10.88 20.50 -5.78
CA THR A 105 -9.90 19.83 -4.93
C THR A 105 -10.34 18.40 -4.60
N ALA A 106 -11.63 18.20 -4.28
CA ALA A 106 -12.18 16.87 -4.02
C ALA A 106 -12.06 15.94 -5.24
N LEU A 107 -12.32 16.45 -6.44
CA LEU A 107 -12.19 15.68 -7.67
C LEU A 107 -10.72 15.32 -7.97
N ILE A 108 -9.79 16.28 -7.81
CA ILE A 108 -8.35 16.02 -7.97
C ILE A 108 -7.88 14.95 -6.97
N LEU A 109 -8.32 15.05 -5.71
CA LEU A 109 -8.01 14.06 -4.69
C LEU A 109 -8.52 12.66 -5.06
N ALA A 110 -9.69 12.55 -5.69
CA ALA A 110 -10.21 11.28 -6.18
C ALA A 110 -9.29 10.64 -7.23
N PHE A 111 -8.75 11.44 -8.18
CA PHE A 111 -7.77 10.95 -9.16
C PHE A 111 -6.43 10.58 -8.50
N LEU A 112 -5.95 11.36 -7.53
CA LEU A 112 -4.75 11.01 -6.79
C LEU A 112 -4.93 9.68 -6.04
N PHE A 113 -6.08 9.45 -5.37
CA PHE A 113 -6.39 8.16 -4.74
C PHE A 113 -6.47 6.99 -5.73
N ALA A 114 -6.84 7.26 -6.98
CA ALA A 114 -6.92 6.22 -7.99
C ALA A 114 -5.54 5.69 -8.40
N ILE A 115 -4.54 6.57 -8.50
CA ILE A 115 -3.21 6.28 -9.05
C ILE A 115 -2.10 6.19 -8.00
N ASP A 116 -2.40 6.44 -6.74
CA ASP A 116 -1.42 6.44 -5.65
C ASP A 116 -0.79 5.05 -5.46
N PRO A 117 0.56 4.93 -5.47
CA PRO A 117 1.24 3.65 -5.40
C PRO A 117 0.97 2.88 -4.11
N GLY A 118 0.95 3.57 -2.96
CA GLY A 118 0.71 2.95 -1.66
C GLY A 118 -0.71 2.42 -1.53
N LEU A 119 -1.72 3.22 -1.93
CA LEU A 119 -3.11 2.78 -1.89
C LEU A 119 -3.38 1.65 -2.91
N VAL A 120 -2.73 1.65 -4.07
CA VAL A 120 -2.81 0.56 -5.04
C VAL A 120 -2.20 -0.71 -4.47
N ALA A 121 -0.96 -0.66 -3.96
CA ALA A 121 -0.25 -1.81 -3.42
C ALA A 121 -1.06 -2.51 -2.31
N LEU A 122 -1.52 -1.75 -1.33
CA LEU A 122 -2.26 -2.30 -0.18
C LEU A 122 -3.68 -2.76 -0.53
N SER A 123 -4.31 -2.16 -1.54
CA SER A 123 -5.60 -2.65 -2.05
C SER A 123 -5.51 -4.02 -2.71
N ARG A 124 -4.30 -4.45 -3.11
CA ARG A 124 -4.05 -5.74 -3.78
C ARG A 124 -3.57 -6.82 -2.82
N GLN A 125 -3.44 -6.50 -1.54
CA GLN A 125 -3.11 -7.48 -0.48
C GLN A 125 -4.38 -8.04 0.13
N ALA A 126 -4.36 -9.33 0.46
CA ALA A 126 -5.47 -10.04 1.08
C ALA A 126 -5.52 -9.73 2.58
N ASP A 127 -5.84 -8.50 2.95
CA ASP A 127 -5.93 -8.04 4.33
C ASP A 127 -7.04 -7.00 4.56
N GLY A 128 -7.22 -6.58 5.82
CA GLY A 128 -8.23 -5.60 6.25
C GLY A 128 -7.74 -4.14 6.25
N THR A 129 -6.51 -3.82 5.89
CA THR A 129 -5.95 -2.46 6.01
C THR A 129 -6.68 -1.46 5.12
N MET A 130 -6.85 -1.77 3.82
CA MET A 130 -7.58 -0.88 2.92
C MET A 130 -9.08 -0.76 3.25
N PRO A 131 -9.80 -1.83 3.61
CA PRO A 131 -11.13 -1.73 4.19
C PRO A 131 -11.20 -0.79 5.41
N ALA A 132 -10.26 -0.89 6.36
CA ALA A 132 -10.22 -0.02 7.54
C ALA A 132 -10.13 1.47 7.16
N VAL A 133 -9.21 1.82 6.26
CA VAL A 133 -9.02 3.20 5.78
C VAL A 133 -10.24 3.70 5.02
N THR A 134 -10.73 2.92 4.06
CA THR A 134 -11.86 3.32 3.21
C THR A 134 -13.13 3.54 4.03
N PHE A 135 -13.49 2.59 4.88
CA PHE A 135 -14.68 2.72 5.72
C PHE A 135 -14.55 3.82 6.76
N THR A 136 -13.35 4.10 7.28
CA THR A 136 -13.14 5.25 8.17
C THR A 136 -13.37 6.57 7.45
N LEU A 137 -12.87 6.73 6.21
CA LEU A 137 -13.12 7.93 5.42
C LEU A 137 -14.60 8.11 5.10
N PHE A 138 -15.32 7.03 4.77
CA PHE A 138 -16.78 7.10 4.58
C PHE A 138 -17.49 7.45 5.88
N ALA A 139 -17.11 6.87 7.03
CA ALA A 139 -17.67 7.22 8.32
C ALA A 139 -17.45 8.70 8.64
N MET A 140 -16.23 9.23 8.44
CA MET A 140 -15.96 10.65 8.61
C MET A 140 -16.81 11.52 7.68
N GLY A 141 -16.98 11.12 6.41
CA GLY A 141 -17.84 11.80 5.45
C GLY A 141 -19.31 11.78 5.89
N MET A 142 -19.82 10.65 6.38
CA MET A 142 -21.20 10.54 6.89
C MET A 142 -21.42 11.36 8.16
N TRP A 143 -20.43 11.38 9.06
CA TRP A 143 -20.45 12.23 10.24
C TRP A 143 -20.58 13.72 9.88
N MET A 144 -19.78 14.18 8.89
CA MET A 144 -19.84 15.58 8.44
C MET A 144 -21.19 15.93 7.79
N ASN A 145 -21.77 14.98 7.05
CA ASN A 145 -23.08 15.14 6.40
C ASN A 145 -24.27 14.75 7.29
N ARG A 146 -24.05 14.51 8.60
CA ARG A 146 -25.05 14.17 9.63
C ARG A 146 -25.95 12.98 9.27
N ARG A 147 -25.39 11.98 8.59
CA ARG A 147 -26.12 10.76 8.23
C ARG A 147 -25.84 9.68 9.27
N ALA A 148 -26.68 9.63 10.32
CA ALA A 148 -26.48 8.81 11.51
C ALA A 148 -26.37 7.29 11.22
N ILE A 149 -27.28 6.72 10.44
CA ILE A 149 -27.30 5.28 10.14
C ILE A 149 -26.09 4.85 9.30
N PRO A 150 -25.78 5.47 8.13
CA PRO A 150 -24.59 5.13 7.37
C PRO A 150 -23.28 5.36 8.16
N LEU A 151 -23.23 6.38 9.01
CA LEU A 151 -22.09 6.59 9.91
C LEU A 151 -21.87 5.37 10.80
N GLY A 152 -22.90 4.85 11.45
CA GLY A 152 -22.81 3.67 12.31
C GLY A 152 -22.36 2.42 11.52
N ILE A 153 -22.91 2.22 10.31
CA ILE A 153 -22.54 1.09 9.45
C ILE A 153 -21.06 1.15 9.06
N PHE A 154 -20.61 2.27 8.49
CA PHE A 154 -19.22 2.39 8.06
C PHE A 154 -18.22 2.37 9.24
N ALA A 155 -18.56 2.95 10.38
CA ALA A 155 -17.76 2.85 11.58
C ALA A 155 -17.66 1.41 12.10
N GLY A 156 -18.75 0.64 12.06
CA GLY A 156 -18.76 -0.77 12.42
C GLY A 156 -17.89 -1.62 11.50
N LEU A 157 -18.01 -1.43 10.18
CA LEU A 157 -17.16 -2.10 9.18
C LEU A 157 -15.69 -1.74 9.35
N ALA A 158 -15.37 -0.46 9.63
CA ALA A 158 -14.01 -0.05 9.91
C ALA A 158 -13.42 -0.75 11.14
N LEU A 159 -14.19 -0.84 12.23
CA LEU A 159 -13.75 -1.53 13.45
C LEU A 159 -13.55 -3.05 13.26
N LEU A 160 -14.37 -3.67 12.41
CA LEU A 160 -14.24 -5.10 12.08
C LEU A 160 -13.08 -5.38 11.10
N SER A 161 -12.52 -4.35 10.46
CA SER A 161 -11.46 -4.51 9.44
C SER A 161 -10.09 -4.85 10.02
N GLY A 162 -9.88 -4.72 11.34
CA GLY A 162 -8.68 -5.24 12.00
C GLY A 162 -7.80 -4.19 12.68
N PRO A 163 -6.55 -4.54 13.03
CA PRO A 163 -5.68 -3.72 13.88
C PRO A 163 -5.34 -2.34 13.30
N SER A 164 -5.30 -2.18 11.99
CA SER A 164 -4.93 -0.92 11.33
C SER A 164 -5.85 0.26 11.71
N ILE A 165 -7.13 0.00 12.05
CA ILE A 165 -8.07 1.05 12.47
C ILE A 165 -7.58 1.81 13.71
N TRP A 166 -6.89 1.12 14.64
CA TRP A 166 -6.41 1.72 15.88
C TRP A 166 -5.32 2.75 15.65
N SER A 167 -4.43 2.55 14.63
CA SER A 167 -3.50 3.60 14.17
C SER A 167 -4.26 4.83 13.66
N GLY A 168 -5.30 4.63 12.87
CA GLY A 168 -6.12 5.72 12.36
C GLY A 168 -6.83 6.49 13.47
N LEU A 169 -7.46 5.79 14.40
CA LEU A 169 -8.15 6.41 15.54
C LEU A 169 -7.17 7.15 16.46
N LEU A 170 -6.01 6.57 16.74
CA LEU A 170 -4.95 7.22 17.54
C LEU A 170 -4.45 8.49 16.84
N THR A 171 -4.17 8.41 15.54
CA THR A 171 -3.73 9.57 14.73
C THR A 171 -4.77 10.70 14.76
N LEU A 172 -6.02 10.38 14.48
CA LEU A 172 -7.11 11.37 14.47
C LEU A 172 -7.37 11.94 15.87
N GLY A 173 -7.34 11.09 16.90
CA GLY A 173 -7.50 11.50 18.29
C GLY A 173 -6.41 12.48 18.74
N LEU A 174 -5.15 12.14 18.48
CA LEU A 174 -4.02 13.02 18.78
C LEU A 174 -4.10 14.33 17.99
N THR A 175 -4.44 14.27 16.70
CA THR A 175 -4.62 15.48 15.88
C THR A 175 -5.67 16.40 16.49
N LEU A 176 -6.82 15.87 16.91
CA LEU A 176 -7.88 16.66 17.55
C LEU A 176 -7.46 17.23 18.89
N LEU A 177 -6.69 16.49 19.69
CA LEU A 177 -6.16 16.97 20.99
C LEU A 177 -5.21 18.14 20.79
N PHE A 178 -4.25 18.05 19.87
CA PHE A 178 -3.32 19.13 19.56
C PHE A 178 -4.04 20.37 19.04
N LEU A 179 -5.03 20.22 18.15
CA LEU A 179 -5.82 21.34 17.64
C LEU A 179 -6.64 22.05 18.74
N ARG A 180 -7.11 21.30 19.75
CA ARG A 180 -7.78 21.90 20.92
C ARG A 180 -6.79 22.67 21.81
N GLY A 181 -5.59 22.11 22.02
CA GLY A 181 -4.52 22.79 22.77
C GLY A 181 -4.14 24.13 22.16
N MET A 182 -3.96 24.18 20.83
CA MET A 182 -3.64 25.43 20.12
C MET A 182 -4.73 26.51 20.19
N LYS A 183 -5.99 26.14 20.43
CA LYS A 183 -7.10 27.08 20.59
C LYS A 183 -7.19 27.67 22.00
N ASN A 184 -6.62 27.00 23.00
CA ASN A 184 -6.71 27.35 24.40
C ASN A 184 -5.50 28.20 24.90
N GLU A 185 -4.52 28.50 24.06
CA GLU A 185 -3.50 29.49 24.40
C GLU A 185 -4.20 30.85 24.51
N PRO A 186 -4.16 31.53 25.70
CA PRO A 186 -4.75 32.84 25.85
C PRO A 186 -4.02 33.81 24.91
N ALA A 187 -4.76 34.45 24.03
CA ALA A 187 -4.26 35.59 23.28
C ALA A 187 -3.75 36.59 24.31
N ALA A 188 -2.44 36.80 24.35
CA ALA A 188 -1.86 37.86 25.16
C ALA A 188 -2.59 39.16 24.82
N GLU A 189 -3.20 39.74 25.82
CA GLU A 189 -3.92 41.00 25.75
C GLU A 189 -3.04 42.06 25.08
N HIS A 190 -3.28 42.33 23.80
CA HIS A 190 -2.92 43.62 23.22
C HIS A 190 -4.17 44.48 23.22
N SER A 191 -4.16 45.38 24.19
CA SER A 191 -5.08 46.49 24.39
C SER A 191 -5.29 47.27 23.10
N SER A 192 -6.58 47.44 22.77
CA SER A 192 -7.26 48.62 22.25
C SER A 192 -6.52 49.58 21.32
N THR A 193 -6.99 49.63 20.08
CA THR A 193 -7.42 50.92 19.49
C THR A 193 -8.59 50.65 18.54
N GLU A 194 -9.67 51.35 18.79
CA GLU A 194 -10.86 51.43 17.93
C GLU A 194 -10.44 52.04 16.60
N ASP A 195 -10.63 51.31 15.53
CA ASP A 195 -10.94 51.88 14.21
C ASP A 195 -11.83 50.89 13.46
N GLY A 196 -13.01 51.40 13.05
CA GLY A 196 -14.11 50.64 12.53
C GLY A 196 -13.81 50.02 11.16
N GLU A 197 -13.56 48.73 11.12
CA GLU A 197 -13.67 47.92 9.91
C GLU A 197 -14.95 47.09 9.94
N VAL A 198 -15.71 47.26 8.88
CA VAL A 198 -16.95 46.56 8.59
C VAL A 198 -16.63 45.05 8.57
N GLU A 199 -16.95 44.34 9.64
CA GLU A 199 -16.99 42.87 9.66
C GLU A 199 -17.99 42.37 8.60
N THR A 200 -17.48 41.87 7.52
CA THR A 200 -18.27 40.96 6.66
C THR A 200 -18.55 39.71 7.46
N ASN A 201 -19.70 39.69 8.10
CA ASN A 201 -20.30 38.56 8.79
C ASN A 201 -20.51 37.39 7.81
N THR A 202 -19.47 36.58 7.57
CA THR A 202 -19.65 35.18 7.23
C THR A 202 -19.85 34.42 8.53
N SER A 203 -21.10 34.44 9.00
CA SER A 203 -21.55 33.65 10.14
C SER A 203 -21.12 32.19 9.90
N PRO A 204 -20.35 31.56 10.82
CA PRO A 204 -20.20 30.11 10.78
C PRO A 204 -21.62 29.55 10.96
N ILE A 205 -22.05 28.69 10.02
CA ILE A 205 -23.29 27.93 10.16
C ILE A 205 -23.30 27.40 11.59
N PRO A 206 -24.30 27.76 12.41
CA PRO A 206 -24.33 27.35 13.81
C PRO A 206 -24.32 25.83 13.80
N ALA A 207 -23.30 25.23 14.40
CA ALA A 207 -23.22 23.80 14.59
C ALA A 207 -24.40 23.44 15.51
N THR A 208 -25.55 23.15 14.90
CA THR A 208 -26.69 22.63 15.66
C THR A 208 -26.19 21.43 16.46
N PRO A 209 -26.46 21.37 17.78
CA PRO A 209 -25.98 20.27 18.60
C PRO A 209 -26.46 18.94 18.02
N ILE A 210 -25.59 17.93 18.05
CA ILE A 210 -25.93 16.57 17.60
C ILE A 210 -27.12 16.14 18.47
N THR A 211 -28.22 15.76 17.81
CA THR A 211 -29.44 15.38 18.52
C THR A 211 -29.24 14.03 19.23
N LYS A 212 -29.87 13.84 20.39
CA LYS A 212 -29.84 12.55 21.10
C LYS A 212 -30.32 11.39 20.20
N TYR A 213 -31.24 11.69 19.27
CA TYR A 213 -31.75 10.75 18.29
C TYR A 213 -30.68 10.32 17.27
N GLU A 214 -29.88 11.25 16.75
CA GLU A 214 -28.78 10.94 15.83
C GLU A 214 -27.73 10.07 16.51
N VAL A 215 -27.34 10.37 17.74
CA VAL A 215 -26.40 9.57 18.52
C VAL A 215 -26.94 8.16 18.72
N ARG A 216 -28.20 8.03 19.16
CA ARG A 216 -28.85 6.73 19.37
C ARG A 216 -28.87 5.89 18.10
N ASN A 217 -29.27 6.46 16.97
CA ASN A 217 -29.35 5.73 15.71
C ASN A 217 -27.97 5.32 15.18
N THR A 218 -26.94 6.17 15.37
CA THR A 218 -25.56 5.81 15.05
C THR A 218 -25.08 4.62 15.90
N LEU A 219 -25.33 4.64 17.21
CA LEU A 219 -24.92 3.55 18.11
C LEU A 219 -25.66 2.25 17.83
N ILE A 220 -26.96 2.31 17.52
CA ILE A 220 -27.74 1.12 17.12
C ILE A 220 -27.18 0.54 15.82
N ALA A 221 -26.94 1.37 14.80
CA ALA A 221 -26.40 0.93 13.52
C ALA A 221 -24.99 0.36 13.67
N LEU A 222 -24.15 0.99 14.49
CA LEU A 222 -22.80 0.51 14.82
C LEU A 222 -22.86 -0.86 15.49
N ALA A 223 -23.65 -1.00 16.56
CA ALA A 223 -23.78 -2.25 17.30
C ALA A 223 -24.35 -3.38 16.42
N ALA A 224 -25.37 -3.05 15.61
CA ALA A 224 -25.95 -4.00 14.66
C ALA A 224 -24.93 -4.46 13.61
N THR A 225 -24.11 -3.54 13.07
CA THR A 225 -23.08 -3.88 12.09
C THR A 225 -21.98 -4.75 12.71
N ILE A 226 -21.51 -4.43 13.93
CA ILE A 226 -20.52 -5.25 14.62
C ILE A 226 -21.09 -6.63 14.91
N LEU A 227 -22.34 -6.71 15.39
CA LEU A 227 -22.96 -7.98 15.72
C LEU A 227 -23.22 -8.82 14.46
N LEU A 228 -23.93 -8.28 13.47
CA LEU A 228 -24.30 -9.03 12.27
C LEU A 228 -23.10 -9.28 11.35
N GLY A 229 -22.29 -8.27 11.09
CA GLY A 229 -21.09 -8.39 10.24
C GLY A 229 -19.97 -9.18 10.91
N GLY A 230 -19.75 -8.97 12.22
CA GLY A 230 -18.72 -9.65 12.98
C GLY A 230 -19.02 -11.12 13.29
N THR A 231 -20.29 -11.55 13.19
CA THR A 231 -20.69 -12.97 13.41
C THR A 231 -21.20 -13.65 12.14
N LEU A 232 -21.11 -13.00 11.01
CA LEU A 232 -21.73 -13.46 9.75
C LEU A 232 -23.19 -13.88 9.96
N PHE A 233 -24.02 -12.93 10.44
CA PHE A 233 -25.41 -13.16 10.80
C PHE A 233 -25.62 -14.31 11.82
N PHE A 234 -24.81 -14.32 12.89
CA PHE A 234 -24.81 -15.30 13.99
C PHE A 234 -24.31 -16.70 13.62
N SER A 235 -23.85 -16.91 12.39
CA SER A 235 -23.31 -18.20 11.95
C SER A 235 -21.94 -18.52 12.60
N ILE A 236 -21.13 -17.49 12.87
CA ILE A 236 -19.75 -17.63 13.36
C ILE A 236 -19.52 -16.69 14.56
N PRO A 237 -19.84 -17.12 15.79
CA PRO A 237 -19.71 -16.28 16.97
C PRO A 237 -18.28 -15.82 17.27
N ASN A 238 -17.28 -16.62 16.88
CA ASN A 238 -15.86 -16.35 17.10
C ASN A 238 -15.36 -15.06 16.45
N GLY A 239 -16.10 -14.48 15.50
CA GLY A 239 -15.77 -13.20 14.89
C GLY A 239 -15.81 -12.01 15.87
N LEU A 240 -16.64 -12.06 16.93
CA LEU A 240 -16.64 -11.03 17.97
C LEU A 240 -15.38 -11.09 18.83
N SER A 241 -14.90 -12.27 19.17
CA SER A 241 -13.64 -12.43 19.91
C SER A 241 -12.45 -11.96 19.08
N ALA A 242 -12.45 -12.23 17.77
CA ALA A 242 -11.43 -11.74 16.84
C ALA A 242 -11.45 -10.20 16.73
N TRP A 243 -12.63 -9.57 16.71
CA TRP A 243 -12.74 -8.12 16.76
C TRP A 243 -12.17 -7.54 18.06
N ILE A 244 -12.50 -8.11 19.22
CA ILE A 244 -11.96 -7.66 20.51
C ILE A 244 -10.44 -7.85 20.54
N ALA A 245 -9.91 -8.94 19.96
CA ALA A 245 -8.49 -9.22 19.88
C ALA A 245 -7.72 -8.23 18.97
N SER A 246 -8.41 -7.41 18.15
CA SER A 246 -7.77 -6.45 17.25
C SER A 246 -6.99 -5.36 18.00
N LEU A 247 -7.47 -4.90 19.16
CA LEU A 247 -6.76 -3.92 19.97
C LEU A 247 -5.51 -4.50 20.66
N PRO A 248 -5.56 -5.63 21.36
CA PRO A 248 -4.35 -6.30 21.85
C PRO A 248 -3.34 -6.59 20.72
N ALA A 249 -3.80 -7.05 19.55
CA ALA A 249 -2.93 -7.28 18.41
C ALA A 249 -2.23 -5.99 17.91
N TYR A 250 -2.93 -4.86 17.91
CA TYR A 250 -2.33 -3.57 17.63
C TYR A 250 -1.26 -3.20 18.68
N ILE A 251 -1.55 -3.36 19.95
CA ILE A 251 -0.60 -3.03 21.03
C ILE A 251 0.64 -3.94 20.97
N THR A 252 0.47 -5.25 20.78
CA THR A 252 1.60 -6.18 20.64
C THR A 252 2.43 -5.91 19.38
N GLY A 253 1.81 -5.39 18.32
CA GLY A 253 2.50 -5.00 17.10
C GLY A 253 3.60 -3.93 17.29
N TRP A 254 3.55 -3.13 18.36
CA TRP A 254 4.61 -2.16 18.70
C TRP A 254 5.91 -2.83 19.18
N THR A 255 5.79 -3.99 19.80
CA THR A 255 6.92 -4.71 20.41
C THR A 255 7.34 -5.95 19.63
N SER A 256 6.49 -6.44 18.73
CA SER A 256 6.77 -7.62 17.91
C SER A 256 7.93 -7.36 16.93
N ALA A 257 8.64 -8.44 16.58
CA ALA A 257 9.62 -8.39 15.51
C ALA A 257 8.95 -7.99 14.19
N SER A 258 9.52 -7.01 13.49
CA SER A 258 9.03 -6.55 12.19
C SER A 258 10.10 -6.79 11.14
N LEU A 259 9.70 -7.22 9.95
CA LEU A 259 10.55 -7.34 8.79
C LEU A 259 11.01 -5.98 8.24
N ALA A 260 10.31 -4.89 8.61
CA ALA A 260 10.68 -3.54 8.21
C ALA A 260 11.31 -2.77 9.38
N THR A 261 12.40 -2.05 9.10
CA THR A 261 12.99 -1.10 10.05
C THR A 261 12.28 0.25 9.97
N PRO A 262 12.37 1.13 10.99
CA PRO A 262 11.84 2.49 10.91
C PRO A 262 12.37 3.27 9.70
N LEU A 263 13.65 3.11 9.40
CA LEU A 263 14.28 3.74 8.23
C LEU A 263 13.68 3.22 6.92
N ARG A 264 13.47 1.91 6.80
CA ARG A 264 12.85 1.31 5.60
C ARG A 264 11.42 1.85 5.41
N THR A 265 10.62 1.93 6.47
CA THR A 265 9.27 2.51 6.41
C THR A 265 9.30 3.96 5.97
N PHE A 266 10.23 4.76 6.51
CA PHE A 266 10.39 6.15 6.09
C PHE A 266 10.85 6.29 4.64
N VAL A 267 11.79 5.46 4.19
CA VAL A 267 12.25 5.42 2.79
C VAL A 267 11.11 5.01 1.85
N THR A 268 10.27 4.06 2.25
CA THR A 268 9.06 3.69 1.49
C THR A 268 8.20 4.93 1.23
N PHE A 269 7.92 5.72 2.26
CA PHE A 269 7.16 6.95 2.10
C PHE A 269 7.82 7.93 1.11
N LEU A 270 9.14 8.16 1.23
CA LEU A 270 9.84 9.09 0.35
C LEU A 270 9.88 8.65 -1.12
N VAL A 271 10.07 7.36 -1.36
CA VAL A 271 10.25 6.82 -2.72
C VAL A 271 8.92 6.71 -3.47
N TYR A 272 7.86 6.29 -2.79
CA TYR A 272 6.58 6.06 -3.48
C TYR A 272 5.66 7.28 -3.51
N GLU A 273 5.88 8.27 -2.61
CA GLU A 273 5.00 9.44 -2.48
C GLU A 273 5.66 10.78 -2.90
N PRO A 274 6.61 10.83 -3.86
CA PRO A 274 7.29 12.08 -4.19
C PRO A 274 6.34 13.13 -4.77
N LEU A 275 5.28 12.72 -5.49
CA LEU A 275 4.25 13.63 -6.00
C LEU A 275 3.48 14.30 -4.85
N GLY A 276 2.98 13.50 -3.90
CA GLY A 276 2.27 13.99 -2.74
C GLY A 276 3.15 14.91 -1.89
N ILE A 277 4.39 14.50 -1.62
CA ILE A 277 5.37 15.26 -0.83
C ILE A 277 5.68 16.60 -1.51
N PHE A 278 5.99 16.59 -2.81
CA PHE A 278 6.29 17.80 -3.56
C PHE A 278 5.15 18.82 -3.47
N LEU A 279 3.93 18.41 -3.77
CA LEU A 279 2.77 19.30 -3.74
C LEU A 279 2.43 19.75 -2.32
N ALA A 280 2.50 18.84 -1.34
CA ALA A 280 2.18 19.15 0.07
C ALA A 280 3.14 20.17 0.67
N VAL A 281 4.43 20.11 0.36
CA VAL A 281 5.41 21.09 0.86
C VAL A 281 5.00 22.51 0.46
N PHE A 282 4.59 22.73 -0.79
CA PHE A 282 4.15 24.04 -1.24
C PHE A 282 2.85 24.49 -0.55
N THR A 283 1.88 23.59 -0.43
CA THR A 283 0.64 23.88 0.32
C THR A 283 0.93 24.24 1.76
N ILE A 284 1.80 23.48 2.44
CA ILE A 284 2.16 23.72 3.84
C ILE A 284 2.84 25.09 4.00
N VAL A 285 3.85 25.38 3.16
CA VAL A 285 4.57 26.68 3.24
C VAL A 285 3.62 27.86 3.00
N ARG A 286 2.74 27.75 2.01
CA ARG A 286 1.76 28.80 1.73
C ARG A 286 0.71 28.91 2.83
N GLY A 287 0.14 27.78 3.25
CA GLY A 287 -0.95 27.75 4.22
C GLY A 287 -0.53 28.19 5.63
N ILE A 288 0.72 27.90 6.04
CA ILE A 288 1.28 28.43 7.30
C ILE A 288 1.37 29.96 7.23
N ARG A 289 1.86 30.51 6.11
CA ARG A 289 1.95 31.97 5.92
C ARG A 289 0.57 32.64 5.89
N ALA A 290 -0.41 31.97 5.27
CA ALA A 290 -1.79 32.46 5.18
C ALA A 290 -2.66 32.10 6.41
N LYS A 291 -2.12 31.38 7.39
CA LYS A 291 -2.84 30.86 8.58
C LYS A 291 -4.11 30.06 8.21
N GLU A 292 -4.07 29.28 7.14
CA GLU A 292 -5.19 28.48 6.67
C GLU A 292 -5.45 27.29 7.61
N LYS A 293 -6.62 27.27 8.26
CA LYS A 293 -7.01 26.24 9.24
C LYS A 293 -6.98 24.82 8.67
N ASN A 294 -7.47 24.63 7.44
CA ASN A 294 -7.51 23.32 6.80
C ASN A 294 -6.10 22.78 6.56
N VAL A 295 -5.19 23.62 6.08
CA VAL A 295 -3.79 23.25 5.85
C VAL A 295 -3.13 22.83 7.16
N THR A 296 -3.31 23.62 8.22
CA THR A 296 -2.76 23.28 9.56
C THR A 296 -3.29 21.95 10.06
N GLN A 297 -4.59 21.65 9.87
CA GLN A 297 -5.20 20.39 10.30
C GLN A 297 -4.61 19.20 9.55
N PHE A 298 -4.53 19.27 8.21
CA PHE A 298 -3.98 18.18 7.40
C PHE A 298 -2.47 18.01 7.62
N SER A 299 -1.71 19.09 7.81
CA SER A 299 -0.27 19.04 8.11
C SER A 299 0.00 18.36 9.46
N LEU A 300 -0.78 18.69 10.48
CA LEU A 300 -0.66 18.06 11.79
C LEU A 300 -1.04 16.58 11.72
N TRP A 301 -2.13 16.25 11.01
CA TRP A 301 -2.52 14.85 10.79
C TRP A 301 -1.41 14.09 10.08
N LEU A 302 -0.84 14.64 8.99
CA LEU A 302 0.26 14.03 8.25
C LEU A 302 1.47 13.75 9.16
N GLY A 303 1.89 14.76 9.95
CA GLY A 303 3.06 14.61 10.84
C GLY A 303 2.85 13.52 11.90
N ILE A 304 1.70 13.50 12.57
CA ILE A 304 1.38 12.48 13.58
C ILE A 304 1.27 11.10 12.95
N ALA A 305 0.57 10.96 11.80
CA ALA A 305 0.40 9.70 11.12
C ALA A 305 1.73 9.11 10.65
N LEU A 306 2.60 9.95 10.08
CA LEU A 306 3.92 9.53 9.61
C LEU A 306 4.81 9.07 10.78
N LEU A 307 4.83 9.81 11.87
CA LEU A 307 5.57 9.42 13.07
C LEU A 307 5.09 8.06 13.60
N LEU A 308 3.77 7.90 13.78
CA LEU A 308 3.21 6.64 14.26
C LEU A 308 3.54 5.47 13.32
N ALA A 309 3.40 5.64 12.00
CA ALA A 309 3.69 4.60 11.02
C ALA A 309 5.17 4.17 11.02
N VAL A 310 6.09 5.15 11.10
CA VAL A 310 7.54 4.88 11.12
C VAL A 310 7.94 4.13 12.38
N PHE A 311 7.41 4.51 13.55
CA PHE A 311 7.73 3.83 14.81
C PHE A 311 7.02 2.48 14.96
N TYR A 312 5.85 2.31 14.37
CA TYR A 312 5.14 1.02 14.32
C TYR A 312 5.83 0.00 13.41
N ARG A 313 6.69 0.47 12.49
CA ARG A 313 7.55 -0.36 11.60
C ARG A 313 6.78 -1.26 10.63
N GLN A 314 5.56 -0.90 10.26
CA GLN A 314 4.78 -1.59 9.24
C GLN A 314 4.42 -0.62 8.11
N PRO A 315 4.91 -0.82 6.85
CA PRO A 315 4.62 0.06 5.73
C PRO A 315 3.11 0.27 5.49
N ALA A 316 2.29 -0.74 5.76
CA ALA A 316 0.84 -0.65 5.63
C ALA A 316 0.21 0.50 6.44
N GLN A 317 0.81 0.90 7.57
CA GLN A 317 0.31 2.01 8.39
C GLN A 317 0.57 3.39 7.76
N LEU A 318 1.44 3.50 6.75
CA LEU A 318 1.65 4.73 6.00
C LEU A 318 0.39 5.23 5.29
N THR A 319 -0.59 4.36 5.04
CA THR A 319 -1.89 4.77 4.46
C THR A 319 -2.54 5.93 5.23
N TRP A 320 -2.40 5.95 6.56
CA TRP A 320 -2.94 7.03 7.38
C TRP A 320 -2.22 8.37 7.20
N ALA A 321 -0.97 8.35 6.72
CA ALA A 321 -0.20 9.53 6.34
C ALA A 321 -0.45 9.95 4.88
N ILE A 322 -0.66 8.99 3.98
CA ILE A 322 -0.94 9.24 2.56
C ILE A 322 -2.23 10.05 2.38
N ILE A 323 -3.28 9.77 3.14
CA ILE A 323 -4.55 10.47 3.01
C ILE A 323 -4.41 12.00 3.18
N PRO A 324 -3.89 12.53 4.30
CA PRO A 324 -3.69 13.97 4.45
C PRO A 324 -2.61 14.53 3.50
N LEU A 325 -1.59 13.74 3.13
CA LEU A 325 -0.57 14.11 2.16
C LEU A 325 -1.20 14.45 0.80
N LEU A 326 -2.00 13.53 0.26
CA LEU A 326 -2.67 13.71 -1.03
C LEU A 326 -3.75 14.79 -0.96
N ALA A 327 -4.41 14.99 0.20
CA ALA A 327 -5.34 16.10 0.38
C ALA A 327 -4.63 17.45 0.28
N LEU A 328 -3.45 17.61 0.90
CA LEU A 328 -2.61 18.79 0.74
C LEU A 328 -2.15 18.97 -0.72
N GLY A 329 -1.70 17.87 -1.36
CA GLY A 329 -1.31 17.89 -2.78
C GLY A 329 -2.46 18.31 -3.71
N ALA A 330 -3.67 17.83 -3.47
CA ALA A 330 -4.86 18.21 -4.24
C ALA A 330 -5.20 19.70 -4.07
N MET A 331 -4.99 20.27 -2.89
CA MET A 331 -5.19 21.70 -2.65
C MET A 331 -4.21 22.54 -3.50
N GLU A 332 -2.91 22.15 -3.56
CA GLU A 332 -1.95 22.87 -4.38
C GLU A 332 -2.29 22.77 -5.86
N LEU A 333 -2.59 21.57 -6.34
CA LEU A 333 -2.91 21.37 -7.75
C LEU A 333 -4.19 22.10 -8.14
N SER A 334 -5.20 22.17 -7.25
CA SER A 334 -6.41 22.96 -7.47
C SER A 334 -6.11 24.45 -7.66
N ASN A 335 -5.16 25.01 -6.89
CA ASN A 335 -4.74 26.39 -7.01
C ASN A 335 -3.91 26.62 -8.28
N ALA A 336 -3.08 25.64 -8.68
CA ALA A 336 -2.27 25.72 -9.89
C ALA A 336 -3.09 25.64 -11.19
N LEU A 337 -4.35 25.20 -11.11
CA LEU A 337 -5.28 25.21 -12.26
C LEU A 337 -5.79 26.62 -12.63
N ASP A 338 -5.69 27.60 -11.74
CA ASP A 338 -6.14 28.97 -11.98
C ASP A 338 -5.09 29.77 -12.80
N ILE A 339 -4.93 29.38 -14.08
CA ILE A 339 -4.03 30.04 -15.04
C ILE A 339 -4.82 31.08 -15.84
N TYR A 340 -4.36 32.34 -15.82
CA TYR A 340 -4.96 33.40 -16.66
C TYR A 340 -4.75 33.06 -18.14
N HIS A 341 -5.72 33.44 -18.97
CA HIS A 341 -5.67 33.14 -20.41
C HIS A 341 -4.42 33.72 -21.11
N GLU A 342 -3.97 34.89 -20.66
CA GLU A 342 -2.80 35.59 -21.17
C GLU A 342 -1.48 34.88 -20.83
N GLU A 343 -1.39 34.21 -19.69
CA GLU A 343 -0.18 33.51 -19.20
C GLU A 343 -0.03 32.08 -19.77
N ARG A 344 -1.04 31.55 -20.45
CA ARG A 344 -1.07 30.11 -20.84
C ARG A 344 0.08 29.71 -21.76
N VAL A 345 0.43 30.58 -22.72
CA VAL A 345 1.51 30.28 -23.68
C VAL A 345 2.86 30.28 -22.98
N GLU A 346 3.11 31.29 -22.13
CA GLU A 346 4.35 31.43 -21.40
C GLU A 346 4.53 30.27 -20.42
N VAL A 347 3.49 29.94 -19.61
CA VAL A 347 3.48 28.77 -18.73
C VAL A 347 3.72 27.49 -19.53
N GLY A 348 3.09 27.32 -20.69
CA GLY A 348 3.27 26.16 -21.56
C GLY A 348 4.72 25.99 -22.05
N VAL A 349 5.39 27.08 -22.42
CA VAL A 349 6.82 27.07 -22.81
C VAL A 349 7.70 26.63 -21.63
N VAL A 350 7.46 27.21 -20.46
CA VAL A 350 8.21 26.86 -19.24
C VAL A 350 8.00 25.40 -18.86
N VAL A 351 6.74 24.92 -18.89
CA VAL A 351 6.40 23.51 -18.64
C VAL A 351 7.17 22.58 -19.57
N THR A 352 7.15 22.88 -20.87
CA THR A 352 7.84 22.04 -21.86
C THR A 352 9.35 22.03 -21.62
N ALA A 353 9.96 23.19 -21.43
CA ALA A 353 11.41 23.31 -21.23
C ALA A 353 11.88 22.57 -19.97
N ILE A 354 11.22 22.79 -18.82
CA ILE A 354 11.60 22.15 -17.56
C ILE A 354 11.31 20.64 -17.61
N THR A 355 10.21 20.20 -18.23
CA THR A 355 9.91 18.76 -18.36
C THR A 355 10.97 18.04 -19.19
N ILE A 356 11.45 18.65 -20.28
CA ILE A 356 12.55 18.09 -21.08
C ILE A 356 13.83 17.98 -20.22
N LEU A 357 14.17 19.01 -19.44
CA LEU A 357 15.33 18.98 -18.55
C LEU A 357 15.19 17.91 -17.46
N LEU A 358 14.02 17.77 -16.83
CA LEU A 358 13.77 16.73 -15.84
C LEU A 358 13.90 15.33 -16.46
N THR A 359 13.40 15.13 -17.67
CA THR A 359 13.56 13.88 -18.40
C THR A 359 15.03 13.59 -18.67
N TYR A 360 15.81 14.60 -19.07
CA TYR A 360 17.25 14.47 -19.26
C TYR A 360 17.97 14.10 -17.95
N ILE A 361 17.59 14.73 -16.81
CA ILE A 361 18.10 14.36 -15.49
C ILE A 361 17.81 12.90 -15.19
N TRP A 362 16.59 12.44 -15.44
CA TRP A 362 16.20 11.05 -15.21
C TRP A 362 17.03 10.06 -16.04
N PHE A 363 17.30 10.37 -17.32
CA PHE A 363 18.19 9.56 -18.14
C PHE A 363 19.63 9.50 -17.61
N ASN A 364 20.15 10.60 -17.05
CA ASN A 364 21.47 10.60 -16.42
C ASN A 364 21.49 9.74 -15.14
N VAL A 365 20.48 9.86 -14.30
CA VAL A 365 20.32 9.00 -13.09
C VAL A 365 20.24 7.53 -13.50
N SER A 366 19.45 7.21 -14.52
CA SER A 366 19.30 5.85 -15.04
C SER A 366 20.63 5.30 -15.58
N ASN A 367 21.41 6.10 -16.28
CA ASN A 367 22.72 5.71 -16.76
C ASN A 367 23.72 5.44 -15.62
N ILE A 368 23.70 6.25 -14.55
CA ILE A 368 24.52 6.02 -13.36
C ILE A 368 24.10 4.73 -12.67
N ALA A 369 22.81 4.47 -12.57
CA ALA A 369 22.27 3.26 -11.96
C ALA A 369 22.62 1.98 -12.74
N LEU A 370 22.66 2.03 -14.09
CA LEU A 370 23.07 0.89 -14.92
C LEU A 370 24.56 0.54 -14.81
N ASN A 371 25.40 1.55 -14.68
CA ASN A 371 26.87 1.38 -14.71
C ASN A 371 27.53 2.21 -13.59
N PRO A 372 27.34 1.85 -12.33
CA PRO A 372 27.84 2.64 -11.20
C PRO A 372 29.38 2.70 -11.13
N TYR A 373 30.07 1.65 -11.61
CA TYR A 373 31.52 1.52 -11.56
C TYR A 373 32.21 1.55 -12.94
N GLY A 374 31.45 1.65 -14.03
CA GLY A 374 31.97 1.45 -15.40
C GLY A 374 32.44 2.72 -16.11
N GLN A 375 32.82 3.78 -15.38
CA GLN A 375 33.25 5.03 -16.01
C GLN A 375 34.72 5.28 -15.86
N ALA A 376 35.40 5.48 -16.99
CA ALA A 376 36.76 5.96 -16.95
C ALA A 376 36.84 7.37 -16.33
N PRO A 377 37.76 7.65 -15.43
CA PRO A 377 38.01 8.99 -14.91
C PRO A 377 38.24 9.98 -16.05
N ALA A 378 37.62 11.14 -15.97
CA ALA A 378 37.75 12.20 -16.95
C ALA A 378 38.44 13.42 -16.33
N THR A 379 39.38 14.04 -17.07
CA THR A 379 40.01 15.29 -16.66
C THR A 379 39.10 16.45 -17.08
N VAL A 380 38.55 17.17 -16.11
CA VAL A 380 37.67 18.33 -16.37
C VAL A 380 38.45 19.60 -16.08
N PRO A 381 38.50 20.58 -17.02
CA PRO A 381 39.10 21.88 -16.73
C PRO A 381 38.44 22.47 -15.48
N LEU A 382 39.16 23.00 -14.52
CA LEU A 382 38.74 23.53 -13.23
C LEU A 382 38.52 22.51 -12.09
N LEU A 383 38.19 21.26 -12.35
CA LEU A 383 37.85 20.25 -11.32
C LEU A 383 38.91 19.15 -11.20
N GLY A 384 39.87 19.11 -12.14
CA GLY A 384 40.92 18.05 -12.14
C GLY A 384 40.38 16.69 -12.60
N VAL A 385 40.93 15.62 -12.06
CA VAL A 385 40.48 14.24 -12.35
C VAL A 385 39.25 13.94 -11.56
N VAL A 386 38.16 13.65 -12.29
CA VAL A 386 36.87 13.28 -11.71
C VAL A 386 36.62 11.79 -11.95
N GLU A 387 36.44 11.04 -10.88
CA GLU A 387 36.22 9.59 -10.94
C GLU A 387 34.90 9.23 -11.63
N ASN A 388 33.86 10.07 -11.47
CA ASN A 388 32.57 9.85 -12.09
C ASN A 388 32.10 11.12 -12.86
N PRO A 389 32.46 11.29 -14.15
CA PRO A 389 32.12 12.47 -14.92
C PRO A 389 30.61 12.66 -15.13
N ARG A 390 29.78 11.61 -15.04
CA ARG A 390 28.33 11.72 -15.15
C ARG A 390 27.68 12.40 -13.95
N SER A 391 28.32 12.36 -12.78
CA SER A 391 27.85 13.13 -11.62
C SER A 391 27.89 14.64 -11.90
N ILE A 392 28.90 15.11 -12.63
CA ILE A 392 28.99 16.52 -13.04
C ILE A 392 27.84 16.88 -13.99
N VAL A 393 27.53 16.00 -14.95
CA VAL A 393 26.41 16.20 -15.87
C VAL A 393 25.08 16.23 -15.10
N LEU A 394 24.92 15.37 -14.11
CA LEU A 394 23.74 15.33 -13.25
C LEU A 394 23.59 16.64 -12.44
N PHE A 395 24.60 17.04 -11.70
CA PHE A 395 24.57 18.29 -10.91
C PHE A 395 24.49 19.52 -11.82
N GLY A 396 25.16 19.51 -12.98
CA GLY A 396 25.07 20.57 -13.98
C GLY A 396 23.67 20.71 -14.54
N SER A 397 23.01 19.62 -14.89
CA SER A 397 21.62 19.65 -15.38
C SER A 397 20.63 20.12 -14.30
N LEU A 398 20.84 19.74 -13.05
CA LEU A 398 20.05 20.27 -11.93
C LEU A 398 20.25 21.78 -11.75
N ALA A 399 21.49 22.26 -11.85
CA ALA A 399 21.79 23.69 -11.81
C ALA A 399 21.13 24.45 -12.97
N ILE A 400 21.08 23.85 -14.17
CA ILE A 400 20.39 24.43 -15.33
C ILE A 400 18.88 24.54 -15.07
N VAL A 401 18.23 23.55 -14.48
CA VAL A 401 16.80 23.64 -14.10
C VAL A 401 16.58 24.81 -13.16
N ILE A 402 17.40 24.95 -12.10
CA ILE A 402 17.29 26.05 -11.14
C ILE A 402 17.52 27.39 -11.86
N ALA A 403 18.54 27.48 -12.71
CA ALA A 403 18.83 28.68 -13.49
C ALA A 403 17.68 29.05 -14.43
N CYS A 404 17.07 28.08 -15.13
CA CYS A 404 15.89 28.32 -15.98
C CYS A 404 14.71 28.88 -15.17
N ILE A 405 14.42 28.30 -14.00
CA ILE A 405 13.34 28.80 -13.13
C ILE A 405 13.62 30.25 -12.69
N LEU A 406 14.86 30.56 -12.29
CA LEU A 406 15.26 31.91 -11.88
C LEU A 406 15.22 32.89 -13.05
N LEU A 407 15.69 32.51 -14.23
CA LEU A 407 15.66 33.35 -15.44
C LEU A 407 14.22 33.67 -15.85
N VAL A 408 13.31 32.70 -15.80
CA VAL A 408 11.90 32.94 -16.08
C VAL A 408 11.28 33.87 -15.01
N ALA A 409 11.63 33.68 -13.74
CA ALA A 409 11.13 34.53 -12.66
C ALA A 409 11.59 35.99 -12.79
N LEU A 410 12.80 36.20 -13.31
CA LEU A 410 13.37 37.53 -13.52
C LEU A 410 12.97 38.15 -14.88
N GLY A 411 12.86 37.33 -15.92
CA GLY A 411 12.61 37.80 -17.29
C GLY A 411 11.12 37.97 -17.62
N TRP A 412 10.25 37.12 -17.11
CA TRP A 412 8.79 37.18 -17.32
C TRP A 412 8.06 37.58 -16.04
N SER A 413 7.78 36.61 -15.21
CA SER A 413 7.17 36.84 -13.88
C SER A 413 7.44 35.68 -12.92
N ALA A 414 7.51 36.01 -11.62
CA ALA A 414 7.65 35.00 -10.58
C ALA A 414 6.44 34.02 -10.56
N ARG A 415 5.26 34.47 -10.96
CA ARG A 415 4.05 33.66 -11.05
C ARG A 415 4.14 32.64 -12.19
N THR A 416 4.58 33.08 -13.39
CA THR A 416 4.78 32.19 -14.54
C THR A 416 5.84 31.13 -14.24
N ALA A 417 6.97 31.52 -13.62
CA ALA A 417 8.01 30.59 -13.18
C ALA A 417 7.47 29.55 -12.19
N TRP A 418 6.69 30.00 -11.23
CA TRP A 418 6.06 29.17 -10.22
C TRP A 418 5.07 28.15 -10.81
N LEU A 419 4.09 28.62 -11.59
CA LEU A 419 3.10 27.77 -12.26
C LEU A 419 3.76 26.79 -13.23
N GLY A 420 4.71 27.26 -14.03
CA GLY A 420 5.46 26.43 -14.96
C GLY A 420 6.23 25.31 -14.23
N SER A 421 6.90 25.64 -13.13
CA SER A 421 7.62 24.67 -12.32
C SER A 421 6.69 23.64 -11.68
N ILE A 422 5.60 24.07 -11.03
CA ILE A 422 4.64 23.14 -10.43
C ILE A 422 4.10 22.17 -11.46
N TRP A 423 3.66 22.64 -12.63
CA TRP A 423 3.13 21.78 -13.66
C TRP A 423 4.16 20.81 -14.24
N SER A 424 5.41 21.28 -14.47
CA SER A 424 6.49 20.43 -14.97
C SER A 424 6.81 19.29 -14.02
N PHE A 425 7.04 19.61 -12.75
CA PHE A 425 7.28 18.60 -11.72
C PHE A 425 6.07 17.70 -11.52
N THR A 426 4.85 18.24 -11.54
CA THR A 426 3.62 17.43 -11.41
C THR A 426 3.52 16.41 -12.54
N ILE A 427 3.69 16.83 -13.81
CA ILE A 427 3.63 15.93 -14.97
C ILE A 427 4.69 14.82 -14.82
N PHE A 428 5.93 15.21 -14.52
CA PHE A 428 7.03 14.26 -14.35
C PHE A 428 6.76 13.27 -13.21
N LEU A 429 6.31 13.77 -12.05
CA LEU A 429 6.04 12.94 -10.87
C LEU A 429 4.77 12.11 -11.01
N VAL A 430 3.76 12.54 -11.78
CA VAL A 430 2.60 11.71 -12.13
C VAL A 430 3.05 10.49 -12.96
N ILE A 431 3.92 10.70 -13.96
CA ILE A 431 4.47 9.59 -14.75
C ILE A 431 5.26 8.63 -13.85
N TYR A 432 6.07 9.17 -12.95
CA TYR A 432 6.80 8.38 -11.95
C TYR A 432 5.85 7.60 -11.04
N SER A 433 4.81 8.25 -10.49
CA SER A 433 3.82 7.59 -9.61
C SER A 433 3.05 6.49 -10.32
N LEU A 434 2.66 6.69 -11.60
CA LEU A 434 2.03 5.64 -12.41
C LEU A 434 2.96 4.43 -12.60
N GLY A 435 4.25 4.69 -12.88
CA GLY A 435 5.27 3.63 -12.97
C GLY A 435 5.48 2.91 -11.65
N SER A 436 5.50 3.64 -10.54
CA SER A 436 5.63 3.09 -9.19
C SER A 436 4.38 2.31 -8.76
N ALA A 437 3.17 2.79 -9.08
CA ALA A 437 1.92 2.07 -8.83
C ALA A 437 1.87 0.74 -9.60
N TRP A 438 2.36 0.75 -10.85
CA TRP A 438 2.48 -0.47 -11.65
C TRP A 438 3.50 -1.45 -11.05
N GLY A 439 4.66 -0.97 -10.56
CA GLY A 439 5.65 -1.78 -9.85
C GLY A 439 5.10 -2.34 -8.54
N ALA A 440 4.55 -1.47 -7.70
CA ALA A 440 3.99 -1.81 -6.40
C ALA A 440 2.79 -2.78 -6.49
N SER A 441 2.12 -2.85 -7.65
CA SER A 441 1.07 -3.84 -7.91
C SER A 441 1.59 -5.29 -8.06
N GLY A 442 2.91 -5.51 -8.06
CA GLY A 442 3.52 -6.83 -8.26
C GLY A 442 3.46 -7.34 -9.70
N VAL A 443 2.97 -6.52 -10.64
CA VAL A 443 2.84 -6.91 -12.06
C VAL A 443 4.19 -6.93 -12.76
N ARG A 444 5.14 -6.08 -12.34
CA ARG A 444 6.45 -5.96 -12.98
C ARG A 444 7.43 -7.03 -12.51
N THR A 445 7.50 -7.24 -11.20
CA THR A 445 8.43 -8.18 -10.56
C THR A 445 7.73 -8.87 -9.40
N PRO A 446 7.23 -10.10 -9.58
CA PRO A 446 6.70 -10.88 -8.47
C PRO A 446 7.85 -11.20 -7.50
N GLY A 447 7.64 -10.90 -6.23
CA GLY A 447 8.47 -11.36 -5.13
C GLY A 447 9.45 -10.34 -4.54
N GLY A 448 9.16 -9.87 -3.32
CA GLY A 448 10.12 -9.37 -2.31
C GLY A 448 10.93 -8.10 -2.58
N VAL A 449 10.81 -7.49 -3.76
CA VAL A 449 11.61 -6.33 -4.18
C VAL A 449 10.96 -5.02 -3.80
N GLU A 450 9.64 -5.01 -3.67
CA GLU A 450 8.89 -3.79 -3.34
C GLU A 450 8.87 -3.54 -1.82
N LEU A 451 9.07 -2.27 -1.42
CA LEU A 451 9.14 -1.92 0.00
C LEU A 451 7.79 -1.97 0.71
N TRP A 452 6.69 -1.89 -0.05
CA TRP A 452 5.32 -1.98 0.48
C TRP A 452 4.98 -3.35 1.04
N ASN A 453 5.60 -4.40 0.49
CA ASN A 453 5.39 -5.76 0.94
C ASN A 453 6.69 -6.31 1.53
N PRO A 454 6.87 -6.22 2.86
CA PRO A 454 8.05 -6.76 3.51
C PRO A 454 8.07 -8.30 3.54
N ASP A 455 6.91 -8.95 3.37
CA ASP A 455 6.76 -10.39 3.34
C ASP A 455 6.89 -10.89 1.90
N PRO A 456 7.98 -11.60 1.54
CA PRO A 456 8.20 -12.05 0.18
C PRO A 456 7.17 -13.10 -0.23
N ALA A 457 6.59 -12.95 -1.44
CA ALA A 457 5.73 -13.97 -2.01
C ALA A 457 6.56 -15.19 -2.43
N PRO A 458 5.99 -16.41 -2.33
CA PRO A 458 6.63 -17.62 -2.84
C PRO A 458 6.89 -17.54 -4.35
N LEU A 459 7.92 -18.25 -4.79
CA LEU A 459 8.26 -18.42 -6.20
C LEU A 459 8.13 -19.89 -6.60
N GLN A 460 8.14 -20.15 -7.89
CA GLN A 460 8.06 -21.50 -8.46
C GLN A 460 6.89 -22.34 -7.93
N THR A 461 5.83 -21.69 -7.43
CA THR A 461 4.66 -22.38 -6.87
C THR A 461 3.97 -23.28 -7.89
N ASP A 462 3.81 -22.80 -9.13
CA ASP A 462 3.16 -23.58 -10.18
C ASP A 462 4.00 -24.80 -10.57
N LEU A 463 5.33 -24.64 -10.57
CA LEU A 463 6.26 -25.74 -10.84
C LEU A 463 6.27 -26.78 -9.72
N LEU A 464 6.28 -26.33 -8.45
CA LEU A 464 6.19 -27.22 -7.29
C LEU A 464 4.87 -28.01 -7.31
N LEU A 465 3.74 -27.31 -7.53
CA LEU A 465 2.43 -27.95 -7.56
C LEU A 465 2.34 -28.95 -8.71
N ALA A 466 2.76 -28.58 -9.93
CA ALA A 466 2.78 -29.47 -11.07
C ALA A 466 3.65 -30.72 -10.79
N SER A 467 4.83 -30.56 -10.16
CA SER A 467 5.68 -31.69 -9.80
C SER A 467 5.02 -32.65 -8.81
N VAL A 468 4.28 -32.11 -7.82
CA VAL A 468 3.52 -32.94 -6.86
C VAL A 468 2.37 -33.67 -7.56
N GLU A 469 1.62 -32.99 -8.43
CA GLU A 469 0.50 -33.56 -9.21
C GLU A 469 0.99 -34.63 -10.20
N ASP A 470 2.07 -34.35 -10.96
CA ASP A 470 2.66 -35.31 -11.92
C ASP A 470 3.13 -36.61 -11.24
N ILE A 471 3.84 -36.49 -10.09
CA ILE A 471 4.31 -37.67 -9.34
C ILE A 471 3.12 -38.45 -8.76
N SER A 472 2.09 -37.74 -8.27
CA SER A 472 0.86 -38.37 -7.78
C SER A 472 0.15 -39.11 -8.89
N GLU A 473 -0.01 -38.53 -10.09
CA GLU A 473 -0.64 -39.12 -11.25
C GLU A 473 0.14 -40.35 -11.75
N LEU A 474 1.47 -40.25 -11.88
CA LEU A 474 2.35 -41.36 -12.30
C LEU A 474 2.24 -42.58 -11.38
N SER A 475 2.08 -42.37 -10.07
CA SER A 475 2.09 -43.44 -9.09
C SER A 475 0.71 -44.05 -8.81
N THR A 476 -0.36 -43.26 -8.91
CA THR A 476 -1.71 -43.68 -8.50
C THR A 476 -2.77 -43.52 -9.59
N GLY A 477 -2.44 -42.86 -10.70
CA GLY A 477 -3.39 -42.49 -11.75
C GLY A 477 -4.29 -41.30 -11.39
N HIS A 478 -4.01 -40.58 -10.28
CA HIS A 478 -4.78 -39.43 -9.85
C HIS A 478 -3.84 -38.31 -9.32
N GLU A 479 -4.06 -37.08 -9.76
CA GLU A 479 -3.20 -35.93 -9.47
C GLU A 479 -3.07 -35.60 -7.96
N ARG A 480 -4.06 -35.95 -7.11
CA ARG A 480 -4.18 -35.45 -5.72
C ARG A 480 -4.28 -36.55 -4.67
N SER A 481 -3.92 -37.77 -5.00
CA SER A 481 -4.11 -38.91 -4.07
C SER A 481 -2.92 -39.18 -3.17
N GLN A 482 -1.71 -38.74 -3.53
CA GLN A 482 -0.53 -38.91 -2.72
C GLN A 482 -0.49 -37.92 -1.56
N PRO A 483 -0.29 -38.39 -0.31
CA PRO A 483 -0.09 -37.51 0.84
C PRO A 483 1.29 -36.85 0.78
N VAL A 484 1.34 -35.59 1.21
CA VAL A 484 2.57 -34.78 1.27
C VAL A 484 2.90 -34.49 2.72
N ALA A 485 4.06 -34.94 3.19
CA ALA A 485 4.58 -34.58 4.50
C ALA A 485 5.42 -33.31 4.39
N VAL A 486 5.20 -32.34 5.27
CA VAL A 486 5.97 -31.08 5.33
C VAL A 486 6.78 -31.06 6.60
N LEU A 487 8.12 -31.07 6.48
CA LEU A 487 9.06 -31.10 7.59
C LEU A 487 9.83 -29.78 7.74
N GLY A 488 9.65 -29.10 8.86
CA GLY A 488 10.43 -27.92 9.20
C GLY A 488 10.12 -26.66 8.39
N VAL A 489 9.17 -26.72 7.45
CA VAL A 489 8.71 -25.56 6.67
C VAL A 489 7.43 -25.02 7.28
N ASN A 490 7.54 -23.91 8.01
CA ASN A 490 6.36 -23.24 8.56
C ASN A 490 5.92 -22.13 7.61
N SER A 491 5.12 -22.47 6.61
CA SER A 491 4.66 -21.53 5.58
C SER A 491 3.17 -21.76 5.27
N PRO A 492 2.28 -20.88 5.77
CA PRO A 492 0.87 -20.89 5.37
C PRO A 492 0.65 -20.77 3.86
N ALA A 493 1.59 -20.12 3.15
CA ALA A 493 1.53 -20.06 1.68
C ALA A 493 1.73 -21.45 1.03
N LEU A 494 2.54 -22.33 1.64
CA LEU A 494 2.67 -23.71 1.18
C LEU A 494 1.40 -24.53 1.46
N GLU A 495 0.79 -24.35 2.64
CA GLU A 495 -0.49 -24.98 2.95
C GLU A 495 -1.60 -24.50 1.99
N TRP A 496 -1.62 -23.21 1.66
CA TRP A 496 -2.53 -22.66 0.67
C TRP A 496 -2.30 -23.23 -0.74
N LEU A 497 -1.06 -23.38 -1.14
CA LEU A 497 -0.70 -23.99 -2.43
C LEU A 497 -1.23 -25.43 -2.52
N LEU A 498 -0.99 -26.22 -1.48
CA LEU A 498 -1.34 -27.64 -1.40
C LEU A 498 -2.75 -27.89 -0.80
N ARG A 499 -3.62 -26.87 -0.69
CA ARG A 499 -4.94 -26.93 -0.03
C ARG A 499 -5.88 -28.02 -0.54
N ASN A 500 -5.64 -28.50 -1.76
CA ASN A 500 -6.42 -29.57 -2.40
C ASN A 500 -5.78 -30.97 -2.24
N HIS A 501 -4.62 -31.05 -1.56
CA HIS A 501 -3.89 -32.28 -1.28
C HIS A 501 -4.03 -32.67 0.19
N SER A 502 -3.75 -33.93 0.50
CA SER A 502 -3.60 -34.37 1.90
C SER A 502 -2.23 -33.96 2.40
N VAL A 503 -2.16 -32.92 3.21
CA VAL A 503 -0.90 -32.37 3.76
C VAL A 503 -0.83 -32.69 5.24
N GLU A 504 0.31 -33.24 5.66
CA GLU A 504 0.63 -33.48 7.08
C GLU A 504 1.89 -32.69 7.47
N VAL A 505 1.73 -31.72 8.36
CA VAL A 505 2.86 -30.95 8.89
C VAL A 505 3.46 -31.70 10.07
N VAL A 506 4.70 -32.15 9.92
CA VAL A 506 5.40 -32.97 10.92
C VAL A 506 6.63 -32.24 11.45
N SER A 507 6.91 -32.43 12.74
CA SER A 507 8.13 -31.92 13.35
C SER A 507 9.32 -32.87 13.20
N THR A 508 9.04 -34.17 13.04
CA THR A 508 10.03 -35.24 12.81
C THR A 508 9.43 -36.29 11.92
N LEU A 509 10.23 -36.90 11.06
CA LEU A 509 9.81 -38.05 10.25
C LEU A 509 9.97 -39.33 11.08
N ASP A 510 8.95 -40.19 11.05
CA ASP A 510 9.04 -41.53 11.63
C ASP A 510 9.78 -42.45 10.63
N PRO A 511 10.91 -43.05 10.98
CA PRO A 511 11.64 -43.96 10.11
C PRO A 511 10.82 -45.19 9.66
N LEU A 512 9.76 -45.55 10.41
CA LEU A 512 8.87 -46.66 10.07
C LEU A 512 7.79 -46.27 9.06
N VAL A 513 7.44 -44.98 8.98
CA VAL A 513 6.47 -44.44 8.04
C VAL A 513 7.25 -43.64 7.01
N ALA A 514 7.60 -44.24 5.90
CA ALA A 514 8.29 -43.57 4.81
C ALA A 514 7.25 -42.84 3.91
N PRO A 515 6.99 -41.52 4.12
CA PRO A 515 5.97 -40.81 3.34
C PRO A 515 6.32 -40.82 1.86
N PRO A 516 5.34 -40.89 0.95
CA PRO A 516 5.60 -40.91 -0.50
C PRO A 516 6.24 -39.63 -1.00
N LEU A 517 5.75 -38.47 -0.52
CA LEU A 517 6.27 -37.14 -0.85
C LEU A 517 6.62 -36.40 0.45
N VAL A 518 7.78 -35.75 0.47
CA VAL A 518 8.25 -34.95 1.61
C VAL A 518 8.75 -33.60 1.12
N ILE A 519 8.32 -32.50 1.74
CA ILE A 519 8.85 -31.16 1.48
C ILE A 519 9.64 -30.72 2.70
N THR A 520 10.89 -30.31 2.48
CA THR A 520 11.81 -29.85 3.54
C THR A 520 12.49 -28.54 3.17
N LEU A 521 13.07 -27.87 4.16
CA LEU A 521 14.13 -26.89 3.88
C LEU A 521 15.32 -27.61 3.24
N LEU A 522 16.24 -26.82 2.68
CA LEU A 522 17.47 -27.35 2.08
C LEU A 522 18.22 -28.26 3.06
N MET A 523 18.31 -29.55 2.73
CA MET A 523 19.06 -30.56 3.48
C MET A 523 19.64 -31.61 2.53
N GLU A 524 20.70 -32.28 2.92
CA GLU A 524 21.41 -33.23 2.04
C GLU A 524 20.73 -34.60 1.99
N ASP A 525 20.10 -35.04 3.08
CA ASP A 525 19.47 -36.34 3.21
C ASP A 525 18.32 -36.30 4.24
N LEU A 526 17.27 -37.10 4.02
CA LEU A 526 16.11 -37.23 4.93
C LEU A 526 16.42 -38.12 6.14
N GLY A 527 17.47 -38.93 6.12
CA GLY A 527 17.79 -39.89 7.16
C GLY A 527 16.77 -41.04 7.26
N LEU A 528 16.01 -41.32 6.19
CA LEU A 528 15.02 -42.40 6.12
C LEU A 528 15.62 -43.65 5.47
N PRO A 529 15.12 -44.86 5.83
CA PRO A 529 15.64 -46.11 5.27
C PRO A 529 15.29 -46.31 3.78
N SER A 530 14.30 -45.61 3.25
CA SER A 530 13.90 -45.64 1.85
C SER A 530 14.73 -44.65 1.01
N ALA A 531 14.98 -44.99 -0.25
CA ALA A 531 15.63 -44.10 -1.19
C ALA A 531 14.64 -42.99 -1.67
N TYR A 532 15.11 -41.78 -1.75
CA TYR A 532 14.36 -40.63 -2.25
C TYR A 532 15.13 -39.88 -3.33
N ARG A 533 14.38 -39.28 -4.25
CA ARG A 533 14.89 -38.32 -5.24
C ARG A 533 14.45 -36.92 -4.82
N GLY A 534 15.39 -36.00 -4.67
CA GLY A 534 15.14 -34.62 -4.33
C GLY A 534 15.15 -33.70 -5.55
N GLN A 535 14.25 -32.72 -5.57
CA GLN A 535 14.24 -31.62 -6.53
C GLN A 535 14.16 -30.30 -5.78
N ASP A 536 15.07 -29.40 -6.10
CA ASP A 536 15.17 -28.08 -5.48
C ASP A 536 14.19 -27.09 -6.10
N PHE A 537 13.54 -26.27 -5.23
CA PHE A 537 12.71 -25.17 -5.64
C PHE A 537 13.10 -23.90 -4.90
N THR A 538 13.23 -22.80 -5.62
CA THR A 538 13.35 -21.49 -4.98
C THR A 538 11.99 -21.12 -4.41
N TRP A 539 11.87 -21.18 -3.08
CA TRP A 539 10.61 -20.92 -2.39
C TRP A 539 10.35 -19.44 -2.20
N ARG A 540 11.36 -18.70 -1.72
CA ARG A 540 11.26 -17.26 -1.54
C ARG A 540 12.51 -16.56 -2.02
N GLN A 541 12.34 -15.31 -2.46
CA GLN A 541 13.43 -14.40 -2.74
C GLN A 541 13.22 -13.10 -1.96
N GLY A 542 14.25 -12.63 -1.31
CA GLY A 542 14.24 -11.37 -0.58
C GLY A 542 15.46 -10.53 -0.91
N ALA A 543 15.31 -9.21 -0.86
CA ALA A 543 16.45 -8.31 -0.97
C ALA A 543 17.12 -8.15 0.40
N PRO A 544 18.44 -8.28 0.51
CA PRO A 544 19.18 -8.06 1.76
C PRO A 544 19.30 -6.55 2.07
N TRP A 545 18.19 -5.91 2.36
CA TRP A 545 18.09 -4.45 2.50
C TRP A 545 19.10 -3.81 3.44
N ASN A 546 19.54 -4.55 4.47
CA ASN A 546 20.52 -4.06 5.44
C ASN A 546 21.95 -4.07 4.87
N ASN A 547 22.24 -4.94 3.89
CA ASN A 547 23.56 -5.20 3.34
C ASN A 547 23.73 -4.65 1.91
N LEU A 548 22.72 -3.98 1.36
CA LEU A 548 22.79 -3.43 0.01
C LEU A 548 23.80 -2.29 -0.10
N GLN A 549 24.61 -2.34 -1.14
CA GLN A 549 25.51 -1.25 -1.48
C GLN A 549 24.75 -0.01 -1.96
N PRO A 550 25.29 1.20 -1.85
CA PRO A 550 24.65 2.42 -2.35
C PRO A 550 24.30 2.36 -3.85
N SER A 551 25.14 1.70 -4.66
CA SER A 551 24.88 1.44 -6.08
C SER A 551 23.63 0.60 -6.32
N ASP A 552 23.45 -0.48 -5.53
CA ASP A 552 22.30 -1.38 -5.67
C ASP A 552 21.01 -0.67 -5.25
N ARG A 553 21.07 0.18 -4.22
CA ARG A 553 19.95 1.03 -3.81
C ARG A 553 19.55 2.00 -4.92
N LEU A 554 20.51 2.59 -5.63
CA LEU A 554 20.23 3.47 -6.76
C LEU A 554 19.63 2.69 -7.93
N THR A 555 20.17 1.49 -8.23
CA THR A 555 19.65 0.59 -9.27
C THR A 555 18.23 0.16 -8.94
N TRP A 556 17.95 -0.13 -7.67
CA TRP A 556 16.60 -0.43 -7.23
C TRP A 556 15.66 0.78 -7.37
N PHE A 557 16.09 1.97 -6.96
CA PHE A 557 15.27 3.18 -7.07
C PHE A 557 14.82 3.46 -8.51
N VAL A 558 15.69 3.20 -9.49
CA VAL A 558 15.41 3.48 -10.90
C VAL A 558 14.72 2.31 -11.61
N PHE A 559 15.21 1.07 -11.38
CA PHE A 559 14.81 -0.11 -12.16
C PHE A 559 14.05 -1.16 -11.34
N HIS A 560 13.91 -0.95 -10.04
CA HIS A 560 13.37 -1.95 -9.10
C HIS A 560 14.09 -3.30 -9.18
N LYS A 561 15.41 -3.28 -9.42
CA LYS A 561 16.28 -4.46 -9.49
C LYS A 561 17.31 -4.40 -8.38
N VAL A 562 17.51 -5.52 -7.70
CA VAL A 562 18.43 -5.66 -6.57
C VAL A 562 18.95 -7.09 -6.54
N PRO A 563 20.17 -7.35 -6.04
CA PRO A 563 20.60 -8.69 -5.70
C PRO A 563 19.61 -9.35 -4.74
N LEU A 564 19.28 -10.62 -4.99
CA LEU A 564 18.29 -11.37 -4.22
C LEU A 564 18.96 -12.53 -3.50
N GLU A 565 18.54 -12.79 -2.27
CA GLU A 565 18.83 -13.99 -1.50
C GLU A 565 17.69 -14.97 -1.65
N ASN A 566 18.04 -16.25 -1.92
CA ASN A 566 17.06 -17.31 -2.16
C ASN A 566 16.92 -18.19 -0.92
N GLU A 567 15.68 -18.46 -0.56
CA GLU A 567 15.32 -19.56 0.34
C GLU A 567 14.86 -20.73 -0.52
N THR A 568 15.49 -21.88 -0.36
CA THR A 568 15.26 -23.09 -1.16
C THR A 568 14.55 -24.13 -0.31
N ILE A 569 13.58 -24.79 -0.88
CA ILE A 569 12.94 -26.01 -0.35
C ILE A 569 13.21 -27.17 -1.32
N ILE A 570 13.15 -28.38 -0.79
CA ILE A 570 13.33 -29.60 -1.58
C ILE A 570 12.05 -30.43 -1.51
N LEU A 571 11.55 -30.83 -2.67
CA LEU A 571 10.55 -31.86 -2.81
C LEU A 571 11.26 -33.20 -2.96
N TRP A 572 11.07 -34.06 -2.00
CA TRP A 572 11.56 -35.44 -2.02
C TRP A 572 10.44 -36.37 -2.43
N ALA A 573 10.68 -37.20 -3.43
CA ALA A 573 9.78 -38.26 -3.86
C ALA A 573 10.45 -39.61 -3.65
N ARG A 574 9.72 -40.54 -3.02
CA ARG A 574 10.23 -41.90 -2.80
C ARG A 574 10.48 -42.62 -4.12
N ASP A 575 11.59 -43.32 -4.23
CA ASP A 575 12.10 -43.87 -5.49
C ASP A 575 11.12 -44.89 -6.13
N ASP A 576 10.35 -45.63 -5.33
CA ASP A 576 9.37 -46.61 -5.80
C ASP A 576 8.15 -46.00 -6.50
N LEU A 577 7.95 -44.68 -6.41
CA LEU A 577 6.89 -43.98 -7.14
C LEU A 577 7.18 -43.88 -8.66
N PHE A 578 8.42 -44.14 -9.08
CA PHE A 578 8.86 -44.05 -10.46
C PHE A 578 8.87 -45.45 -11.10
N PRO A 579 8.10 -45.73 -12.16
CA PRO A 579 7.91 -47.08 -12.71
C PRO A 579 9.20 -47.73 -13.24
N ASN A 580 10.23 -46.98 -13.58
CA ASN A 580 11.49 -47.49 -14.13
C ASN A 580 12.60 -47.71 -13.08
N ALA A 581 12.34 -47.43 -11.79
CA ALA A 581 13.35 -47.58 -10.74
C ALA A 581 13.74 -49.04 -10.45
N ARG A 582 12.89 -49.99 -10.79
CA ARG A 582 13.14 -51.42 -10.51
C ARG A 582 14.13 -52.10 -11.47
N GLU A 583 14.41 -51.51 -12.63
CA GLU A 583 15.35 -52.11 -13.60
C GLU A 583 16.83 -51.80 -13.36
N SER A 584 17.14 -50.77 -12.54
CA SER A 584 18.55 -50.34 -12.28
C SER A 584 19.23 -51.07 -11.12
N THR A 585 18.53 -51.95 -10.37
CA THR A 585 19.11 -52.64 -9.20
C THR A 585 19.47 -54.10 -9.45
N VAL A 586 19.42 -54.59 -10.71
CA VAL A 586 19.85 -55.94 -11.04
C VAL A 586 20.94 -55.91 -12.10
N THR A 587 22.16 -55.63 -11.68
CA THR A 587 23.36 -56.20 -12.32
C THR A 587 24.41 -56.53 -11.25
N PRO A 588 24.98 -57.75 -11.27
CA PRO A 588 25.79 -58.32 -10.22
C PRO A 588 27.18 -57.67 -10.08
#